data_b7bd4c4b70213e979b4e56e5c36280a8
#
_entry.id   b7bd4c4b70213e979b4e56e5c36280a8
#
_cell.length_a   1.000
_cell.length_b   1.000
_cell.length_c   1.000
_cell.angle_alpha   90.00
_cell.angle_beta   90.00
_cell.angle_gamma   90.00
#
_symmetry.space_group_name_H-M   'P 1'
#
loop_
_entity.id
_entity.type
_entity.pdbx_description
1 polymer ?
#
loop_
_entity_poly.entity_id
_entity_poly.type
_entity_poly.pdbx_seq_one_letter_code
_entity_poly.pdbx_strand_id
1 'polypeptide(L)'
;FYRNAQADEVVYVAKGQGVLETQFGDLPYRAGDYVVIHRGIMHRWKLDPATPQKLLVMESRGHVRWPKRYRNEFGQLIEGAPYSERDIRRPSVLRAHDEMGDFPILIKQF
;
A
#
# COMPACT_ATOMS: atom_id res chain seq x y z
N PHE A 1 2.52 -12.96 6.48
CA PHE A 1 2.81 -11.52 6.47
C PHE A 1 4.16 -11.24 5.82
N TYR A 2 4.28 -10.09 5.23
CA TYR A 2 5.47 -9.65 4.51
C TYR A 2 5.80 -8.21 4.88
N ARG A 3 7.09 -7.92 4.95
CA ARG A 3 7.60 -6.58 5.19
C ARG A 3 8.81 -6.33 4.29
N ASN A 4 8.76 -5.29 3.48
CA ASN A 4 9.93 -4.84 2.73
C ASN A 4 10.66 -3.76 3.55
N ALA A 5 11.83 -4.08 4.07
CA ALA A 5 12.59 -3.18 4.93
C ALA A 5 13.54 -2.27 4.16
N GLN A 6 13.67 -2.44 2.84
CA GLN A 6 14.66 -1.71 2.04
C GLN A 6 14.08 -0.76 1.00
N ALA A 7 12.81 -0.91 0.63
CA ALA A 7 12.22 -0.13 -0.46
C ALA A 7 10.73 0.10 -0.25
N ASP A 8 10.22 1.16 -0.85
CA ASP A 8 8.78 1.36 -0.99
C ASP A 8 8.29 0.55 -2.18
N GLU A 9 7.09 0.03 -2.08
CA GLU A 9 6.46 -0.73 -3.16
C GLU A 9 5.27 0.04 -3.72
N VAL A 10 5.16 0.07 -5.04
CA VAL A 10 3.98 0.55 -5.75
C VAL A 10 3.43 -0.63 -6.54
N VAL A 11 2.20 -0.99 -6.25
CA VAL A 11 1.55 -2.14 -6.88
C VAL A 11 0.42 -1.66 -7.76
N TYR A 12 0.48 -2.00 -9.05
CA TYR A 12 -0.63 -1.75 -9.96
C TYR A 12 -1.47 -3.02 -10.07
N VAL A 13 -2.76 -2.88 -9.80
CA VAL A 13 -3.71 -3.98 -9.88
C VAL A 13 -4.29 -4.03 -11.29
N ALA A 14 -3.74 -4.90 -12.14
CA ALA A 14 -4.21 -5.05 -13.51
C ALA A 14 -5.48 -5.87 -13.58
N LYS A 15 -5.59 -6.91 -12.78
CA LYS A 15 -6.79 -7.77 -12.69
C LYS A 15 -6.99 -8.23 -11.25
N GLY A 16 -8.25 -8.41 -10.86
CA GLY A 16 -8.63 -9.00 -9.58
C GLY A 16 -8.99 -7.96 -8.54
N GLN A 17 -9.30 -8.47 -7.38
CA GLN A 17 -9.69 -7.68 -6.22
C GLN A 17 -9.37 -8.45 -4.94
N GLY A 18 -9.39 -7.76 -3.82
CA GLY A 18 -9.15 -8.36 -2.53
C GLY A 18 -8.98 -7.31 -1.45
N VAL A 19 -8.31 -7.70 -0.38
CA VAL A 19 -8.05 -6.81 0.75
C VAL A 19 -6.58 -6.88 1.10
N LEU A 20 -5.95 -5.72 1.24
CA LEU A 20 -4.61 -5.62 1.79
C LEU A 20 -4.75 -5.41 3.30
N GLU A 21 -4.33 -6.40 4.07
CA GLU A 21 -4.32 -6.32 5.53
C GLU A 21 -2.99 -5.75 5.98
N THR A 22 -3.01 -4.69 6.77
CA THR A 22 -1.81 -4.03 7.29
C THR A 22 -1.90 -3.81 8.79
N GLN A 23 -0.78 -3.45 9.39
CA GLN A 23 -0.76 -3.04 10.80
C GLN A 23 -1.55 -1.75 11.08
N PHE A 24 -1.92 -1.01 10.03
CA PHE A 24 -2.73 0.22 10.14
C PHE A 24 -4.19 0.01 9.76
N GLY A 25 -4.58 -1.21 9.42
CA GLY A 25 -5.93 -1.55 9.04
C GLY A 25 -6.03 -2.21 7.67
N ASP A 26 -7.23 -2.54 7.29
CA ASP A 26 -7.53 -3.24 6.04
C ASP A 26 -7.85 -2.23 4.94
N LEU A 27 -7.31 -2.47 3.76
CA LEU A 27 -7.53 -1.64 2.59
C LEU A 27 -8.04 -2.49 1.42
N PRO A 28 -9.33 -2.39 1.08
CA PRO A 28 -9.86 -3.07 -0.11
C PRO A 28 -9.23 -2.50 -1.38
N TYR A 29 -8.92 -3.36 -2.33
CA TYR A 29 -8.40 -2.96 -3.63
C TYR A 29 -9.16 -3.65 -4.75
N ARG A 30 -9.11 -3.08 -5.93
CA ARG A 30 -9.73 -3.62 -7.15
C ARG A 30 -8.89 -3.28 -8.39
N ALA A 31 -9.26 -3.89 -9.51
CA ALA A 31 -8.58 -3.64 -10.78
C ALA A 31 -8.57 -2.13 -11.12
N GLY A 32 -7.44 -1.65 -11.57
CA GLY A 32 -7.20 -0.25 -11.89
C GLY A 32 -6.58 0.55 -10.75
N ASP A 33 -6.48 -0.02 -9.56
CA ASP A 33 -5.89 0.68 -8.40
C ASP A 33 -4.36 0.64 -8.45
N TYR A 34 -3.76 1.71 -7.93
CA TYR A 34 -2.36 1.73 -7.51
C TYR A 34 -2.33 1.67 -5.99
N VAL A 35 -1.55 0.76 -5.45
CA VAL A 35 -1.40 0.60 -4.01
C VAL A 35 0.04 0.95 -3.64
N VAL A 36 0.21 1.90 -2.74
CA VAL A 36 1.52 2.31 -2.25
C VAL A 36 1.73 1.74 -0.85
N ILE A 37 2.80 0.98 -0.69
CA ILE A 37 3.16 0.38 0.59
C ILE A 37 4.56 0.88 0.95
N HIS A 38 4.64 1.77 1.92
CA HIS A 38 5.92 2.31 2.36
C HIS A 38 6.76 1.23 3.06
N ARG A 39 8.06 1.40 3.01
CA ARG A 39 8.98 0.45 3.65
C ARG A 39 8.68 0.27 5.13
N GLY A 40 8.86 -0.92 5.61
CA GLY A 40 8.61 -1.24 7.00
C GLY A 40 7.17 -1.59 7.35
N ILE A 41 6.23 -1.40 6.44
CA ILE A 41 4.82 -1.75 6.70
C ILE A 41 4.65 -3.25 6.56
N MET A 42 4.23 -3.88 7.64
CA MET A 42 3.89 -5.28 7.65
C MET A 42 2.50 -5.46 7.05
N HIS A 43 2.38 -6.34 6.06
CA HIS A 43 1.13 -6.51 5.34
C HIS A 43 0.96 -7.94 4.82
N ARG A 44 -0.27 -8.24 4.43
CA ARG A 44 -0.65 -9.51 3.82
C ARG A 44 -1.72 -9.25 2.76
N TRP A 45 -1.51 -9.79 1.58
CA TRP A 45 -2.50 -9.74 0.52
C TRP A 45 -3.52 -10.87 0.72
N LYS A 46 -4.77 -10.49 0.90
CA LYS A 46 -5.88 -11.43 0.94
C LYS A 46 -6.59 -11.39 -0.41
N LEU A 47 -6.23 -12.30 -1.28
CA LEU A 47 -6.75 -12.35 -2.65
C LEU A 47 -8.15 -12.94 -2.68
N ASP A 48 -9.01 -12.40 -3.54
CA ASP A 48 -10.31 -13.00 -3.80
C ASP A 48 -10.11 -14.24 -4.68
N PRO A 49 -10.40 -15.45 -4.18
CA PRO A 49 -10.17 -16.67 -4.95
C PRO A 49 -11.11 -16.83 -6.15
N ALA A 50 -12.21 -16.05 -6.21
CA ALA A 50 -13.18 -16.12 -7.29
C ALA A 50 -12.72 -15.39 -8.56
N THR A 51 -11.68 -14.55 -8.47
CA THR A 51 -11.20 -13.74 -9.59
C THR A 51 -9.73 -13.98 -9.87
N PRO A 52 -9.32 -14.09 -11.17
CA PRO A 52 -7.90 -14.12 -11.52
C PRO A 52 -7.21 -12.83 -11.08
N GLN A 53 -6.01 -12.95 -10.55
CA GLN A 53 -5.22 -11.83 -10.05
C GLN A 53 -4.02 -11.56 -10.96
N LYS A 54 -3.78 -10.29 -11.24
CA LYS A 54 -2.58 -9.85 -11.95
C LYS A 54 -2.11 -8.53 -11.35
N LEU A 55 -0.99 -8.59 -10.65
CA LEU A 55 -0.41 -7.44 -9.96
C LEU A 55 0.98 -7.16 -10.53
N LEU A 56 1.26 -5.90 -10.81
CA LEU A 56 2.61 -5.45 -11.17
C LEU A 56 3.20 -4.77 -9.95
N VAL A 57 4.26 -5.34 -9.41
CA VAL A 57 4.94 -4.82 -8.22
C VAL A 57 6.21 -4.07 -8.64
N MET A 58 6.28 -2.81 -8.27
CA MET A 58 7.44 -1.96 -8.51
C MET A 58 8.08 -1.59 -7.17
N GLU A 59 9.39 -1.73 -7.07
CA GLU A 59 10.14 -1.33 -5.89
C GLU A 59 10.91 -0.05 -6.16
N SER A 60 10.90 0.87 -5.21
CA SER A 60 11.63 2.12 -5.28
C SER A 60 12.60 2.26 -4.11
N ARG A 61 13.88 2.49 -4.41
CA ARG A 61 14.88 2.78 -3.37
C ARG A 61 14.61 4.12 -2.69
N GLY A 62 14.14 5.11 -3.45
CA GLY A 62 13.70 6.39 -2.91
C GLY A 62 12.32 6.27 -2.28
N HIS A 63 11.95 7.26 -1.49
CA HIS A 63 10.61 7.32 -0.92
C HIS A 63 9.59 7.69 -1.99
N VAL A 64 8.49 6.96 -2.05
CA VAL A 64 7.33 7.31 -2.87
C VAL A 64 6.62 8.47 -2.21
N ARG A 65 6.58 9.61 -2.88
CA ARG A 65 5.97 10.84 -2.37
C ARG A 65 5.50 11.72 -3.51
N TRP A 66 4.78 12.77 -3.16
CA TRP A 66 4.29 13.72 -4.14
C TRP A 66 5.44 14.35 -4.92
N PRO A 67 5.29 14.59 -6.23
CA PRO A 67 6.29 15.33 -6.99
C PRO A 67 6.56 16.71 -6.36
N LYS A 68 7.80 17.12 -6.39
CA LYS A 68 8.22 18.40 -5.77
C LYS A 68 7.42 19.59 -6.29
N ARG A 69 7.03 19.57 -7.56
CA ARG A 69 6.25 20.65 -8.17
C ARG A 69 4.81 20.77 -7.65
N TYR A 70 4.31 19.74 -6.96
CA TYR A 70 2.94 19.71 -6.45
C TYR A 70 2.88 19.79 -4.92
N ARG A 71 3.98 20.09 -4.27
CA ARG A 71 4.02 20.22 -2.81
C ARG A 71 4.72 21.50 -2.38
N ASN A 72 4.34 22.01 -1.22
CA ASN A 72 4.98 23.18 -0.63
C ASN A 72 6.24 22.77 0.18
N GLU A 73 6.89 23.74 0.81
CA GLU A 73 8.08 23.52 1.63
C GLU A 73 7.82 22.63 2.86
N PHE A 74 6.56 22.48 3.27
CA PHE A 74 6.16 21.64 4.40
C PHE A 74 5.72 20.24 3.97
N GLY A 75 5.84 19.90 2.69
CA GLY A 75 5.44 18.60 2.16
C GLY A 75 3.95 18.44 1.90
N GLN A 76 3.17 19.49 2.03
CA GLN A 76 1.73 19.46 1.77
C GLN A 76 1.45 19.66 0.28
N LEU A 77 0.38 19.02 -0.22
CA LEU A 77 -0.08 19.27 -1.59
C LEU A 77 -0.53 20.70 -1.74
N ILE A 78 -0.10 21.34 -2.81
CA ILE A 78 -0.54 22.69 -3.15
C ILE A 78 -1.94 22.65 -3.76
N GLU A 79 -2.67 23.76 -3.68
CA GLU A 79 -4.04 23.86 -4.20
C GLU A 79 -4.12 23.60 -5.70
N GLY A 80 -3.09 23.99 -6.46
CA GLY A 80 -3.05 23.79 -7.91
C GLY A 80 -2.63 22.40 -8.38
N ALA A 81 -2.42 21.42 -7.45
CA ALA A 81 -2.09 20.07 -7.84
C ALA A 81 -3.26 19.40 -8.57
N PRO A 82 -2.97 18.49 -9.54
CA PRO A 82 -4.04 17.82 -10.30
C PRO A 82 -4.80 16.77 -9.49
N TYR A 83 -4.41 16.52 -8.24
CA TYR A 83 -5.04 15.56 -7.33
C TYR A 83 -5.02 16.11 -5.91
N SER A 84 -5.82 15.52 -5.05
CA SER A 84 -5.92 15.91 -3.65
C SER A 84 -6.05 14.66 -2.77
N GLU A 85 -6.09 14.85 -1.46
CA GLU A 85 -6.24 13.74 -0.50
C GLU A 85 -7.50 12.90 -0.74
N ARG A 86 -8.56 13.47 -1.30
CA ARG A 86 -9.79 12.74 -1.62
C ARG A 86 -9.59 11.67 -2.69
N ASP A 87 -8.56 11.79 -3.50
CA ASP A 87 -8.24 10.82 -4.55
C ASP A 87 -7.47 9.61 -4.01
N ILE A 88 -7.13 9.66 -2.71
CA ILE A 88 -6.33 8.64 -2.05
C ILE A 88 -7.20 7.95 -1.01
N ARG A 89 -7.28 6.64 -1.12
CA ARG A 89 -7.93 5.82 -0.12
C ARG A 89 -6.91 5.32 0.89
N ARG A 90 -7.31 5.31 2.15
CA ARG A 90 -6.53 4.79 3.26
C ARG A 90 -7.41 3.86 4.09
N PRO A 91 -6.83 3.02 4.95
CA PRO A 91 -7.65 2.25 5.88
C PRO A 91 -8.52 3.18 6.73
N SER A 92 -9.82 2.97 6.69
CA SER A 92 -10.79 3.83 7.38
C SER A 92 -10.91 3.49 8.87
N VAL A 93 -10.62 2.24 9.22
CA VAL A 93 -10.73 1.74 10.59
C VAL A 93 -9.48 0.94 10.92
N LEU A 94 -8.86 1.26 12.05
CA LEU A 94 -7.79 0.45 12.59
C LEU A 94 -8.41 -0.86 13.10
N ARG A 95 -8.05 -1.97 12.47
CA ARG A 95 -8.52 -3.28 12.86
C ARG A 95 -7.41 -4.01 13.60
N ALA A 96 -7.63 -4.23 14.89
CA ALA A 96 -6.71 -5.05 15.67
C ALA A 96 -6.91 -6.51 15.31
N HIS A 97 -5.83 -7.17 14.90
CA HIS A 97 -5.79 -8.61 14.72
C HIS A 97 -5.17 -9.20 16.00
N ASP A 98 -6.04 -9.60 16.92
CA ASP A 98 -5.64 -10.13 18.23
C ASP A 98 -5.63 -11.67 18.27
N GLU A 99 -5.60 -12.29 17.12
CA GLU A 99 -5.51 -13.74 17.01
C GLU A 99 -4.20 -14.22 17.62
N MET A 100 -4.31 -15.16 18.55
CA MET A 100 -3.14 -15.76 19.18
C MET A 100 -2.60 -16.87 18.29
N GLY A 101 -1.29 -16.89 18.11
CA GLY A 101 -0.62 -17.92 17.33
C GLY A 101 0.73 -17.45 16.80
N ASP A 102 1.47 -18.39 16.23
CA ASP A 102 2.74 -18.11 15.59
C ASP A 102 2.48 -17.79 14.13
N PHE A 103 2.68 -16.51 13.73
CA PHE A 103 2.51 -16.09 12.37
C PHE A 103 3.88 -15.81 11.73
N PRO A 104 4.23 -16.50 10.63
CA PRO A 104 5.49 -16.24 9.97
C PRO A 104 5.47 -14.84 9.33
N ILE A 105 6.58 -14.13 9.46
CA ILE A 105 6.79 -12.84 8.82
C ILE A 105 8.02 -12.95 7.93
N LEU A 106 7.84 -12.73 6.64
CA LEU A 106 8.94 -12.66 5.69
C LEU A 106 9.42 -11.21 5.61
N ILE A 107 10.72 -11.02 5.85
CA ILE A 107 11.32 -9.68 5.82
C ILE A 107 12.33 -9.64 4.69
N LYS A 108 12.13 -8.72 3.75
CA LYS A 108 13.10 -8.42 2.71
C LYS A 108 14.05 -7.34 3.21
N GLN A 109 15.33 -7.66 3.30
CA GLN A 109 16.37 -6.73 3.74
C GLN A 109 17.68 -7.02 3.01
N PHE A 110 18.58 -6.06 3.06
CA PHE A 110 19.93 -6.25 2.52
C PHE A 110 20.72 -7.28 3.30
#